data_9daf4f3c75f40f867a11ae8d24f561e9
#
_entry.id   9daf4f3c75f40f867a11ae8d24f561e9
#
_cell.length_a   1.000
_cell.length_b   1.000
_cell.length_c   1.000
_cell.angle_alpha   90.00
_cell.angle_beta   90.00
_cell.angle_gamma   90.00
#
_symmetry.space_group_name_H-M   'P 1'
#
loop_
_entity.id
_entity.type
_entity.pdbx_description
1 polymer ?
#
loop_
_entity_poly.entity_id
_entity_poly.type
_entity_poly.pdbx_seq_one_letter_code
_entity_poly.pdbx_strand_id
1 'polypeptide(L)'
;MKTFKTTIFMMLAAVAVTACSNEDEATQPTAKMTIEQDTYNINESMTVHFTGDAENVVIYPGDTGHDYELREQSNTGLVVNKGLFTYAYTTPGTYKVVCLVTNHSNEGSVVLRDTCSAYVHVKDDVTEIERISAPAVYYDEVFAEAIGGGNWLMVLPRKLLYKNKTLTVPLKQKLKFYISSSTSKIAVDGEEFNSTSKYDLASTHSITVTSNEGSVAEYKLLTLNYAIFKSFSLLGKTGTLGYSEYDYSTYTMNVTVPAGSDLSAVAPKFAMTADNERAYIDGVEQTSGVSTADFTKPVTYTLVATHPENPEVKVETKVIVNVTIE
;
A
#
# COMPACT_ATOMS: atom_id res chain seq x y z
N MET A 1 85.88 -71.08 45.89
CA MET A 1 84.75 -71.74 45.21
C MET A 1 83.50 -70.96 45.39
N LYS A 2 82.78 -70.70 44.34
CA LYS A 2 81.54 -69.92 44.15
C LYS A 2 81.64 -68.41 44.24
N THR A 3 81.82 -67.83 43.10
CA THR A 3 81.70 -66.42 42.73
C THR A 3 80.26 -65.95 42.86
N PHE A 4 80.04 -64.86 43.55
CA PHE A 4 78.78 -64.14 43.52
C PHE A 4 78.95 -62.88 42.64
N LYS A 5 78.29 -62.90 41.50
CA LYS A 5 78.20 -61.75 40.62
C LYS A 5 77.05 -60.84 41.10
N THR A 6 77.39 -59.68 41.59
CA THR A 6 76.38 -58.63 41.91
C THR A 6 76.10 -57.85 40.67
N THR A 7 74.89 -57.99 40.12
CA THR A 7 74.38 -57.20 39.00
C THR A 7 73.73 -55.97 39.56
N ILE A 8 74.29 -54.75 39.31
CA ILE A 8 73.74 -53.51 39.64
C ILE A 8 72.65 -53.20 38.57
N PHE A 9 71.38 -53.09 39.01
CA PHE A 9 70.27 -52.68 38.17
C PHE A 9 70.18 -51.16 38.26
N MET A 10 70.56 -50.49 37.16
CA MET A 10 70.43 -49.04 37.04
C MET A 10 69.00 -48.77 36.56
N MET A 11 68.10 -48.28 37.48
CA MET A 11 66.74 -47.86 37.16
C MET A 11 66.81 -46.52 36.55
N LEU A 12 66.61 -46.41 35.22
CA LEU A 12 66.42 -45.14 34.50
C LEU A 12 65.00 -44.73 34.70
N ALA A 13 64.73 -43.70 35.55
CA ALA A 13 63.45 -43.12 35.67
C ALA A 13 63.25 -42.21 34.44
N ALA A 14 62.48 -42.66 33.49
CA ALA A 14 61.98 -41.86 32.41
C ALA A 14 60.84 -40.92 32.98
N VAL A 15 61.17 -39.68 33.22
CA VAL A 15 60.16 -38.62 33.45
C VAL A 15 59.44 -38.36 32.13
N ALA A 16 58.29 -38.99 31.97
CA ALA A 16 57.36 -38.58 30.89
C ALA A 16 56.82 -37.16 31.23
N VAL A 17 57.38 -36.19 30.60
CA VAL A 17 56.76 -34.85 30.54
C VAL A 17 55.55 -34.99 29.62
N THR A 18 54.38 -35.25 30.19
CA THR A 18 53.13 -35.03 29.48
C THR A 18 52.96 -33.52 29.34
N ALA A 19 53.44 -32.96 28.23
CA ALA A 19 52.99 -31.65 27.80
C ALA A 19 51.48 -31.79 27.53
N CYS A 20 50.64 -31.32 28.47
CA CYS A 20 49.28 -30.98 28.16
C CYS A 20 49.34 -29.81 27.20
N SER A 21 49.39 -30.07 25.92
CA SER A 21 48.94 -29.08 24.95
C SER A 21 47.41 -29.03 25.07
N ASN A 22 46.89 -28.13 25.88
CA ASN A 22 45.51 -27.70 25.79
C ASN A 22 45.36 -26.84 24.52
N GLU A 23 45.71 -27.39 23.37
CA GLU A 23 45.24 -26.88 22.11
C GLU A 23 43.82 -27.40 21.97
N ASP A 24 42.84 -26.58 22.33
CA ASP A 24 41.46 -26.85 21.95
C ASP A 24 41.41 -26.84 20.40
N GLU A 25 41.54 -28.02 19.83
CA GLU A 25 41.41 -28.20 18.39
C GLU A 25 40.00 -27.78 17.99
N ALA A 26 39.87 -26.94 16.93
CA ALA A 26 38.58 -26.60 16.36
C ALA A 26 37.86 -27.89 15.94
N THR A 27 36.65 -28.08 16.39
CA THR A 27 35.80 -29.19 15.96
C THR A 27 35.17 -28.89 14.61
N GLN A 28 35.08 -29.90 13.75
CA GLN A 28 34.43 -29.73 12.44
C GLN A 28 32.95 -29.36 12.63
N PRO A 29 32.50 -28.18 12.16
CA PRO A 29 31.09 -27.81 12.24
C PRO A 29 30.25 -28.68 11.30
N THR A 30 28.95 -28.78 11.57
CA THR A 30 27.99 -29.47 10.72
C THR A 30 26.88 -28.50 10.27
N ALA A 31 26.84 -28.23 8.98
CA ALA A 31 25.78 -27.41 8.38
C ALA A 31 24.55 -28.28 8.13
N LYS A 32 23.46 -27.99 8.82
CA LYS A 32 22.15 -28.60 8.58
C LYS A 32 21.04 -27.63 8.83
N MET A 33 20.16 -27.43 7.84
CA MET A 33 18.99 -26.57 7.94
C MET A 33 17.75 -27.25 7.38
N THR A 34 16.60 -26.80 7.82
CA THR A 34 15.29 -27.13 7.23
C THR A 34 14.53 -25.85 6.93
N ILE A 35 13.84 -25.84 5.80
CA ILE A 35 12.93 -24.76 5.39
C ILE A 35 11.54 -25.38 5.38
N GLU A 36 10.55 -24.67 5.93
CA GLU A 36 9.20 -25.22 6.15
C GLU A 36 8.48 -25.55 4.85
N GLN A 37 8.71 -24.75 3.80
CA GLN A 37 8.08 -24.90 2.48
C GLN A 37 9.14 -24.69 1.39
N ASP A 38 8.89 -25.24 0.21
CA ASP A 38 9.71 -25.01 -0.99
C ASP A 38 9.19 -23.85 -1.86
N THR A 39 7.95 -23.37 -1.58
CA THR A 39 7.28 -22.33 -2.34
C THR A 39 6.66 -21.30 -1.39
N TYR A 40 6.91 -20.02 -1.66
CA TYR A 40 6.41 -18.86 -0.92
C TYR A 40 5.85 -17.82 -1.88
N ASN A 41 4.98 -16.95 -1.38
CA ASN A 41 4.61 -15.74 -2.09
C ASN A 41 5.60 -14.61 -1.76
N ILE A 42 5.67 -13.58 -2.60
CA ILE A 42 6.38 -12.35 -2.24
C ILE A 42 5.84 -11.80 -0.92
N ASN A 43 6.72 -11.21 -0.12
CA ASN A 43 6.43 -10.67 1.21
C ASN A 43 5.95 -11.69 2.24
N GLU A 44 5.88 -12.99 1.89
CA GLU A 44 5.62 -14.06 2.83
C GLU A 44 6.90 -14.41 3.60
N SER A 45 6.78 -14.63 4.91
CA SER A 45 7.92 -14.94 5.78
C SER A 45 8.34 -16.38 5.61
N MET A 46 9.51 -16.61 5.02
CA MET A 46 10.21 -17.91 5.02
C MET A 46 10.89 -18.11 6.37
N THR A 47 10.71 -19.28 6.97
CA THR A 47 11.41 -19.68 8.19
C THR A 47 12.44 -20.77 7.89
N VAL A 48 13.68 -20.53 8.32
CA VAL A 48 14.79 -21.49 8.25
C VAL A 48 15.16 -21.92 9.66
N HIS A 49 15.13 -23.22 9.91
CA HIS A 49 15.59 -23.82 11.16
C HIS A 49 16.98 -24.42 10.95
N PHE A 50 17.96 -23.90 11.67
CA PHE A 50 19.28 -24.51 11.75
C PHE A 50 19.25 -25.63 12.81
N THR A 51 19.66 -26.81 12.42
CA THR A 51 19.67 -28.02 13.27
C THR A 51 21.05 -28.69 13.31
N GLY A 52 22.07 -28.04 12.73
CA GLY A 52 23.45 -28.48 12.76
C GLY A 52 24.16 -28.17 14.09
N ASP A 53 25.48 -28.27 14.09
CA ASP A 53 26.34 -27.93 15.23
C ASP A 53 27.45 -26.99 14.76
N ALA A 54 27.46 -25.76 15.27
CA ALA A 54 28.43 -24.74 14.91
C ALA A 54 28.40 -23.56 15.89
N GLU A 55 29.52 -22.86 16.03
CA GLU A 55 29.64 -21.62 16.81
C GLU A 55 28.98 -20.45 16.11
N ASN A 56 29.19 -20.32 14.78
CA ASN A 56 28.64 -19.26 13.99
C ASN A 56 27.85 -19.82 12.81
N VAL A 57 26.67 -19.24 12.60
CA VAL A 57 25.77 -19.65 11.53
C VAL A 57 25.35 -18.39 10.74
N VAL A 58 25.52 -18.45 9.43
CA VAL A 58 25.19 -17.37 8.51
C VAL A 58 24.34 -17.92 7.37
N ILE A 59 23.23 -17.30 7.07
CA ILE A 59 22.37 -17.63 5.94
C ILE A 59 22.55 -16.59 4.83
N TYR A 60 22.70 -17.08 3.61
CA TYR A 60 22.63 -16.32 2.37
C TYR A 60 21.30 -16.66 1.68
N PRO A 61 20.30 -15.76 1.69
CA PRO A 61 19.00 -16.02 1.03
C PRO A 61 19.07 -16.22 -0.48
N GLY A 62 20.12 -15.72 -1.14
CA GLY A 62 20.35 -15.91 -2.57
C GLY A 62 19.76 -14.84 -3.48
N ASP A 63 19.18 -13.78 -2.92
CA ASP A 63 18.72 -12.61 -3.67
C ASP A 63 19.81 -11.56 -3.83
N THR A 64 19.46 -10.42 -4.46
CA THR A 64 20.41 -9.33 -4.71
C THR A 64 21.04 -8.82 -3.42
N GLY A 65 22.36 -8.88 -3.33
CA GLY A 65 23.15 -8.48 -2.17
C GLY A 65 23.38 -9.62 -1.16
N HIS A 66 22.74 -10.78 -1.34
CA HIS A 66 22.81 -11.94 -0.45
C HIS A 66 23.10 -13.27 -1.16
N ASP A 67 23.71 -13.21 -2.34
CA ASP A 67 24.13 -14.40 -3.08
C ASP A 67 25.48 -14.93 -2.55
N TYR A 68 25.49 -16.18 -2.10
CA TYR A 68 26.70 -16.83 -1.57
C TYR A 68 27.83 -16.94 -2.61
N GLU A 69 27.51 -17.20 -3.87
CA GLU A 69 28.51 -17.34 -4.94
C GLU A 69 29.18 -15.97 -5.26
N LEU A 70 28.48 -14.88 -4.96
CA LEU A 70 28.98 -13.51 -5.14
C LEU A 70 29.48 -12.86 -3.83
N ARG A 71 29.69 -13.61 -2.75
CA ARG A 71 30.11 -13.09 -1.45
C ARG A 71 31.40 -12.27 -1.48
N GLU A 72 32.29 -12.56 -2.42
CA GLU A 72 33.53 -11.79 -2.65
C GLU A 72 33.26 -10.44 -3.37
N GLN A 73 32.01 -10.22 -3.87
CA GLN A 73 31.59 -9.06 -4.66
C GLN A 73 30.54 -8.24 -3.89
N SER A 74 30.78 -7.98 -2.60
CA SER A 74 29.89 -7.19 -1.74
C SER A 74 28.54 -7.82 -1.43
N ASN A 75 28.41 -9.16 -1.56
CA ASN A 75 27.23 -9.88 -1.05
C ASN A 75 27.50 -10.37 0.38
N THR A 76 26.53 -10.15 1.27
CA THR A 76 26.66 -10.44 2.70
C THR A 76 25.67 -11.50 3.15
N GLY A 77 26.11 -12.37 4.05
CA GLY A 77 25.22 -13.29 4.75
C GLY A 77 24.61 -12.63 5.98
N LEU A 78 23.52 -13.19 6.44
CA LEU A 78 22.76 -12.76 7.60
C LEU A 78 22.93 -13.72 8.76
N VAL A 79 23.24 -13.19 9.95
CA VAL A 79 23.56 -14.01 11.14
C VAL A 79 22.29 -14.64 11.71
N VAL A 80 22.38 -15.93 12.02
CA VAL A 80 21.29 -16.69 12.64
C VAL A 80 21.38 -16.60 14.16
N ASN A 81 20.30 -16.21 14.81
CA ASN A 81 20.17 -16.17 16.26
C ASN A 81 19.34 -17.35 16.78
N LYS A 82 19.85 -18.09 17.75
CA LYS A 82 19.13 -19.20 18.43
C LYS A 82 18.59 -20.27 17.48
N GLY A 83 19.27 -20.53 16.37
CA GLY A 83 18.88 -21.57 15.42
C GLY A 83 17.67 -21.25 14.54
N LEU A 84 17.13 -20.05 14.62
CA LEU A 84 16.00 -19.59 13.82
C LEU A 84 16.38 -18.39 12.97
N PHE A 85 15.99 -18.41 11.69
CA PHE A 85 16.15 -17.30 10.77
C PHE A 85 14.86 -17.10 9.98
N THR A 86 14.42 -15.85 9.82
CA THR A 86 13.26 -15.51 9.02
C THR A 86 13.63 -14.51 7.93
N TYR A 87 13.07 -14.70 6.74
CA TYR A 87 13.32 -13.83 5.59
C TYR A 87 12.07 -13.72 4.71
N ALA A 88 11.88 -12.58 4.06
CA ALA A 88 10.79 -12.38 3.11
C ALA A 88 11.37 -11.80 1.81
N TYR A 89 11.09 -12.46 0.70
CA TYR A 89 11.50 -12.00 -0.63
C TYR A 89 10.48 -10.99 -1.16
N THR A 90 10.97 -9.93 -1.78
CA THR A 90 10.12 -8.89 -2.40
C THR A 90 10.00 -9.06 -3.92
N THR A 91 10.75 -9.99 -4.51
CA THR A 91 10.79 -10.23 -5.94
C THR A 91 10.59 -11.72 -6.20
N PRO A 92 9.78 -12.11 -7.19
CA PRO A 92 9.60 -13.51 -7.55
C PRO A 92 10.87 -14.09 -8.18
N GLY A 93 11.07 -15.40 -8.00
CA GLY A 93 12.23 -16.10 -8.54
C GLY A 93 12.50 -17.41 -7.84
N THR A 94 13.55 -18.10 -8.28
CA THR A 94 14.08 -19.27 -7.59
C THR A 94 15.40 -18.92 -6.94
N TYR A 95 15.46 -19.04 -5.62
CA TYR A 95 16.60 -18.62 -4.83
C TYR A 95 17.30 -19.83 -4.22
N LYS A 96 18.65 -19.83 -4.29
CA LYS A 96 19.50 -20.83 -3.60
C LYS A 96 19.83 -20.28 -2.22
N VAL A 97 19.14 -20.77 -1.21
CA VAL A 97 19.44 -20.48 0.20
C VAL A 97 20.66 -21.28 0.62
N VAL A 98 21.71 -20.62 1.08
CA VAL A 98 22.95 -21.27 1.55
C VAL A 98 23.17 -20.97 3.01
N CYS A 99 23.36 -22.03 3.81
CA CYS A 99 23.80 -21.94 5.19
C CYS A 99 25.30 -22.18 5.23
N LEU A 100 26.07 -21.21 5.71
CA LEU A 100 27.49 -21.31 6.00
C LEU A 100 27.67 -21.34 7.50
N VAL A 101 28.43 -22.33 7.97
CA VAL A 101 28.77 -22.48 9.39
C VAL A 101 30.28 -22.46 9.60
N THR A 102 30.72 -21.92 10.75
CA THR A 102 32.15 -21.86 11.10
C THR A 102 32.37 -22.15 12.57
N ASN A 103 33.44 -22.93 12.86
CA ASN A 103 34.03 -23.06 14.17
C ASN A 103 35.47 -22.56 14.16
N HIS A 104 35.96 -22.06 15.27
CA HIS A 104 37.30 -21.49 15.43
C HIS A 104 38.09 -22.28 16.50
N SER A 105 39.42 -22.36 16.36
CA SER A 105 40.28 -22.70 17.49
C SER A 105 40.32 -21.56 18.51
N ASN A 106 40.66 -21.86 19.77
CA ASN A 106 40.70 -20.85 20.84
C ASN A 106 41.59 -19.64 20.52
N GLU A 107 42.63 -19.84 19.71
CA GLU A 107 43.51 -18.75 19.27
C GLU A 107 43.03 -18.10 17.95
N GLY A 108 41.93 -18.57 17.37
CA GLY A 108 41.36 -18.05 16.11
C GLY A 108 42.23 -18.33 14.87
N SER A 109 43.31 -19.11 15.04
CA SER A 109 44.26 -19.40 13.96
C SER A 109 43.75 -20.41 12.94
N VAL A 110 42.79 -21.25 13.34
CA VAL A 110 42.12 -22.25 12.48
C VAL A 110 40.65 -21.96 12.41
N VAL A 111 40.13 -21.87 11.17
CA VAL A 111 38.69 -21.69 10.89
C VAL A 111 38.22 -22.85 10.06
N LEU A 112 37.40 -23.72 10.65
CA LEU A 112 36.73 -24.83 9.97
C LEU A 112 35.35 -24.37 9.47
N ARG A 113 34.98 -24.88 8.30
CA ARG A 113 33.72 -24.44 7.63
C ARG A 113 32.98 -25.66 7.10
N ASP A 114 31.64 -25.51 7.06
CA ASP A 114 30.78 -26.43 6.33
C ASP A 114 29.60 -25.61 5.73
N THR A 115 28.95 -26.17 4.69
CA THR A 115 27.83 -25.52 4.01
C THR A 115 26.75 -26.52 3.66
N CYS A 116 25.48 -26.07 3.75
CA CYS A 116 24.38 -26.80 3.12
C CYS A 116 23.51 -25.79 2.35
N SER A 117 22.70 -26.28 1.42
CA SER A 117 21.84 -25.40 0.63
C SER A 117 20.50 -26.05 0.31
N ALA A 118 19.49 -25.22 0.07
CA ALA A 118 18.18 -25.60 -0.44
C ALA A 118 17.73 -24.57 -1.48
N TYR A 119 16.76 -24.93 -2.32
CA TYR A 119 16.13 -24.02 -3.23
C TYR A 119 14.73 -23.68 -2.73
N VAL A 120 14.34 -22.41 -2.86
CA VAL A 120 12.99 -21.94 -2.63
C VAL A 120 12.48 -21.24 -3.90
N HIS A 121 11.22 -21.44 -4.22
CA HIS A 121 10.54 -20.79 -5.31
C HIS A 121 9.60 -19.72 -4.75
N VAL A 122 9.79 -18.49 -5.18
CA VAL A 122 8.99 -17.33 -4.73
C VAL A 122 8.09 -16.88 -5.89
N LYS A 123 6.79 -16.86 -5.63
CA LYS A 123 5.75 -16.48 -6.60
C LYS A 123 5.23 -15.08 -6.30
N ASP A 124 4.84 -14.39 -7.34
CA ASP A 124 4.08 -13.15 -7.24
C ASP A 124 2.75 -13.33 -7.96
N ASP A 125 1.73 -13.72 -7.20
CA ASP A 125 0.36 -13.88 -7.70
C ASP A 125 -0.57 -12.77 -7.22
N VAL A 126 0.00 -11.62 -6.87
CA VAL A 126 -0.76 -10.46 -6.38
C VAL A 126 -1.51 -9.79 -7.51
N THR A 127 -2.83 -9.73 -7.37
CA THR A 127 -3.72 -8.99 -8.27
C THR A 127 -4.55 -7.95 -7.55
N GLU A 128 -4.47 -7.87 -6.20
CA GLU A 128 -5.27 -6.98 -5.38
C GLU A 128 -4.76 -5.54 -5.45
N ILE A 129 -5.67 -4.62 -5.76
CA ILE A 129 -5.43 -3.19 -5.66
C ILE A 129 -5.73 -2.75 -4.23
N GLU A 130 -4.75 -2.18 -3.54
CA GLU A 130 -4.90 -1.64 -2.19
C GLU A 130 -5.56 -0.27 -2.18
N ARG A 131 -5.20 0.58 -3.14
CA ARG A 131 -5.75 1.95 -3.29
C ARG A 131 -5.63 2.42 -4.73
N ILE A 132 -6.57 3.29 -5.12
CA ILE A 132 -6.52 4.05 -6.36
C ILE A 132 -6.59 5.53 -5.98
N SER A 133 -5.79 6.38 -6.62
CA SER A 133 -5.85 7.82 -6.40
C SER A 133 -5.67 8.63 -7.68
N ALA A 134 -6.12 9.89 -7.63
CA ALA A 134 -5.71 10.96 -8.51
C ALA A 134 -4.69 11.83 -7.73
N PRO A 135 -3.37 11.71 -7.99
CA PRO A 135 -2.34 12.21 -7.08
C PRO A 135 -2.14 13.73 -7.10
N ALA A 136 -2.77 14.43 -8.02
CA ALA A 136 -2.57 15.86 -8.19
C ALA A 136 -3.84 16.57 -8.68
N VAL A 137 -4.92 16.44 -7.92
CA VAL A 137 -6.10 17.29 -8.10
C VAL A 137 -5.78 18.67 -7.51
N TYR A 138 -5.10 19.48 -8.30
CA TYR A 138 -4.38 20.72 -7.91
C TYR A 138 -3.25 20.43 -6.92
N TYR A 139 -3.52 20.31 -5.61
CA TYR A 139 -2.51 20.12 -4.57
C TYR A 139 -2.83 18.93 -3.69
N ASP A 140 -4.02 18.36 -3.84
CA ASP A 140 -4.48 17.24 -3.03
C ASP A 140 -4.44 15.93 -3.83
N GLU A 141 -4.12 14.86 -3.15
CA GLU A 141 -4.33 13.51 -3.64
C GLU A 141 -5.74 13.06 -3.28
N VAL A 142 -6.58 12.79 -4.29
CA VAL A 142 -7.94 12.30 -4.09
C VAL A 142 -7.94 10.78 -4.23
N PHE A 143 -8.35 10.10 -3.18
CA PHE A 143 -8.45 8.64 -3.15
C PHE A 143 -9.84 8.18 -3.57
N ALA A 144 -9.87 7.07 -4.31
CA ALA A 144 -11.10 6.33 -4.54
C ALA A 144 -11.41 5.43 -3.34
N GLU A 145 -12.68 5.23 -3.08
CA GLU A 145 -13.21 4.32 -2.06
C GLU A 145 -13.59 2.98 -2.71
N ALA A 146 -13.22 1.85 -2.10
CA ALA A 146 -13.67 0.54 -2.52
C ALA A 146 -15.13 0.34 -2.10
N ILE A 147 -16.04 0.17 -3.07
CA ILE A 147 -17.48 0.03 -2.84
C ILE A 147 -17.99 -1.40 -3.01
N GLY A 148 -17.05 -2.37 -3.11
CA GLY A 148 -17.35 -3.79 -3.23
C GLY A 148 -17.52 -4.27 -4.67
N GLY A 149 -17.47 -5.61 -4.86
CA GLY A 149 -17.62 -6.25 -6.18
C GLY A 149 -16.57 -5.82 -7.21
N GLY A 150 -15.36 -5.49 -6.77
CA GLY A 150 -14.29 -4.97 -7.66
C GLY A 150 -14.50 -3.53 -8.11
N ASN A 151 -15.49 -2.81 -7.54
CA ASN A 151 -15.76 -1.43 -7.90
C ASN A 151 -15.09 -0.45 -6.94
N TRP A 152 -14.57 0.63 -7.52
CA TRP A 152 -13.98 1.77 -6.83
C TRP A 152 -14.73 3.04 -7.21
N LEU A 153 -15.00 3.91 -6.26
CA LEU A 153 -15.65 5.20 -6.48
C LEU A 153 -14.68 6.33 -6.18
N MET A 154 -14.37 7.15 -7.18
CA MET A 154 -13.65 8.40 -7.01
C MET A 154 -14.63 9.57 -7.03
N VAL A 155 -14.63 10.37 -5.99
CA VAL A 155 -15.48 11.58 -5.92
C VAL A 155 -14.62 12.81 -6.09
N LEU A 156 -14.88 13.59 -7.14
CA LEU A 156 -14.12 14.79 -7.44
C LEU A 156 -14.96 16.05 -7.15
N PRO A 157 -14.37 17.11 -6.55
CA PRO A 157 -15.02 18.40 -6.51
C PRO A 157 -15.11 18.99 -7.93
N ARG A 158 -16.22 19.64 -8.27
CA ARG A 158 -16.31 20.37 -9.55
C ARG A 158 -15.47 21.65 -9.53
N LYS A 159 -15.45 22.28 -8.37
CA LYS A 159 -14.65 23.49 -8.11
C LYS A 159 -14.13 23.42 -6.68
N LEU A 160 -13.03 24.09 -6.44
CA LEU A 160 -12.43 24.24 -5.12
C LEU A 160 -11.92 25.67 -4.93
N LEU A 161 -11.78 26.10 -3.69
CA LEU A 161 -11.14 27.35 -3.33
C LEU A 161 -9.67 27.09 -3.05
N TYR A 162 -8.80 27.85 -3.72
CA TYR A 162 -7.36 27.80 -3.47
C TYR A 162 -6.79 29.21 -3.48
N LYS A 163 -6.15 29.61 -2.36
CA LYS A 163 -5.57 30.96 -2.19
C LYS A 163 -6.53 32.07 -2.62
N ASN A 164 -7.77 32.00 -2.14
CA ASN A 164 -8.87 32.91 -2.45
C ASN A 164 -9.27 32.95 -3.94
N LYS A 165 -8.92 31.93 -4.73
CA LYS A 165 -9.38 31.79 -6.12
C LYS A 165 -10.20 30.52 -6.27
N THR A 166 -11.36 30.64 -6.89
CA THR A 166 -12.15 29.46 -7.28
C THR A 166 -11.55 28.83 -8.53
N LEU A 167 -11.16 27.58 -8.44
CA LEU A 167 -10.59 26.80 -9.54
C LEU A 167 -11.58 25.73 -9.97
N THR A 168 -11.68 25.50 -11.28
CA THR A 168 -12.46 24.38 -11.83
C THR A 168 -11.56 23.13 -11.88
N VAL A 169 -12.03 22.01 -11.34
CA VAL A 169 -11.30 20.76 -11.35
C VAL A 169 -11.49 20.07 -12.71
N PRO A 170 -10.40 19.82 -13.45
CA PRO A 170 -10.51 19.11 -14.71
C PRO A 170 -10.80 17.62 -14.48
N LEU A 171 -11.64 17.02 -15.32
CA LEU A 171 -11.92 15.58 -15.26
C LEU A 171 -10.78 14.71 -15.78
N LYS A 172 -9.88 15.26 -16.60
CA LYS A 172 -8.67 14.56 -17.06
C LYS A 172 -7.59 14.61 -16.00
N GLN A 173 -7.43 13.49 -15.28
CA GLN A 173 -6.51 13.34 -14.16
C GLN A 173 -5.47 12.22 -14.44
N LYS A 174 -4.30 12.31 -13.82
CA LYS A 174 -3.42 11.17 -13.68
C LYS A 174 -4.01 10.22 -12.66
N LEU A 175 -3.74 8.93 -12.83
CA LEU A 175 -4.08 7.92 -11.85
C LEU A 175 -2.81 7.37 -11.20
N LYS A 176 -2.96 6.85 -10.00
CA LYS A 176 -1.95 6.09 -9.28
C LYS A 176 -2.61 4.87 -8.64
N PHE A 177 -2.03 3.73 -8.86
CA PHE A 177 -2.43 2.47 -8.25
C PHE A 177 -1.42 2.08 -7.18
N TYR A 178 -1.91 1.58 -6.06
CA TYR A 178 -1.11 1.01 -4.99
C TYR A 178 -1.40 -0.47 -4.96
N ILE A 179 -0.35 -1.25 -5.15
CA ILE A 179 -0.37 -2.71 -5.19
C ILE A 179 0.92 -3.20 -4.55
N SER A 180 0.85 -4.27 -3.75
CA SER A 180 2.02 -4.85 -3.05
C SER A 180 2.91 -5.73 -3.93
N SER A 181 2.79 -5.61 -5.24
CA SER A 181 3.62 -6.29 -6.23
C SER A 181 4.40 -5.29 -7.08
N SER A 182 5.66 -5.62 -7.35
CA SER A 182 6.49 -4.87 -8.32
C SER A 182 6.47 -5.47 -9.73
N THR A 183 5.87 -6.64 -9.93
CA THR A 183 5.87 -7.38 -11.20
C THR A 183 4.50 -7.54 -11.84
N SER A 184 3.42 -7.32 -11.08
CA SER A 184 2.06 -7.32 -11.64
C SER A 184 1.87 -6.18 -12.63
N LYS A 185 1.15 -6.47 -13.70
CA LYS A 185 0.84 -5.54 -14.78
C LYS A 185 -0.57 -5.00 -14.61
N ILE A 186 -0.71 -3.70 -14.81
CA ILE A 186 -2.02 -3.03 -14.78
C ILE A 186 -2.36 -2.56 -16.18
N ALA A 187 -3.59 -2.80 -16.62
CA ALA A 187 -4.17 -2.22 -17.81
C ALA A 187 -5.41 -1.39 -17.45
N VAL A 188 -5.62 -0.29 -18.15
CA VAL A 188 -6.82 0.56 -18.04
C VAL A 188 -7.47 0.63 -19.41
N ASP A 189 -8.75 0.26 -19.49
CA ASP A 189 -9.52 0.15 -20.74
C ASP A 189 -8.86 -0.73 -21.80
N GLY A 190 -8.16 -1.79 -21.36
CA GLY A 190 -7.46 -2.74 -22.20
C GLY A 190 -6.05 -2.32 -22.65
N GLU A 191 -5.61 -1.10 -22.31
CA GLU A 191 -4.28 -0.58 -22.63
C GLU A 191 -3.36 -0.62 -21.41
N GLU A 192 -2.06 -0.86 -21.60
CA GLU A 192 -1.10 -0.87 -20.51
C GLU A 192 -1.10 0.48 -19.76
N PHE A 193 -1.20 0.41 -18.44
CA PHE A 193 -1.26 1.60 -17.60
C PHE A 193 0.02 2.45 -17.73
N ASN A 194 -0.19 3.75 -17.98
CA ASN A 194 0.89 4.73 -18.00
C ASN A 194 0.65 5.81 -16.95
N SER A 195 1.47 5.85 -15.91
CA SER A 195 1.38 6.79 -14.78
C SER A 195 1.57 8.28 -15.17
N THR A 196 2.12 8.54 -16.36
CA THR A 196 2.28 9.91 -16.89
C THR A 196 1.09 10.39 -17.69
N SER A 197 0.24 9.47 -18.17
CA SER A 197 -0.96 9.77 -18.94
C SER A 197 -2.08 10.30 -18.07
N LYS A 198 -2.98 11.05 -18.69
CA LYS A 198 -4.22 11.51 -18.05
C LYS A 198 -5.40 10.73 -18.58
N TYR A 199 -6.21 10.22 -17.68
CA TYR A 199 -7.44 9.46 -17.94
C TYR A 199 -8.64 10.39 -17.80
N ASP A 200 -9.64 10.24 -18.67
CA ASP A 200 -10.84 11.06 -18.64
C ASP A 200 -11.87 10.47 -17.67
N LEU A 201 -11.86 10.98 -16.44
CA LEU A 201 -12.74 10.54 -15.37
C LEU A 201 -14.21 10.96 -15.54
N ALA A 202 -14.61 11.46 -16.72
CA ALA A 202 -16.03 11.62 -17.07
C ALA A 202 -16.68 10.26 -17.41
N SER A 203 -15.89 9.23 -17.65
CA SER A 203 -16.33 7.87 -17.99
C SER A 203 -15.88 6.88 -16.93
N THR A 204 -16.58 5.75 -16.81
CA THR A 204 -16.14 4.58 -16.06
C THR A 204 -14.94 3.95 -16.76
N HIS A 205 -13.92 3.59 -16.00
CA HIS A 205 -12.75 2.88 -16.51
C HIS A 205 -12.74 1.43 -16.05
N SER A 206 -12.46 0.49 -16.98
CA SER A 206 -12.13 -0.88 -16.65
C SER A 206 -10.66 -1.00 -16.30
N ILE A 207 -10.35 -1.75 -15.25
CA ILE A 207 -8.98 -1.96 -14.79
C ILE A 207 -8.75 -3.46 -14.71
N THR A 208 -7.68 -3.94 -15.32
CA THR A 208 -7.25 -5.33 -15.26
C THR A 208 -5.89 -5.40 -14.62
N VAL A 209 -5.74 -6.24 -13.60
CA VAL A 209 -4.44 -6.54 -12.98
C VAL A 209 -4.08 -7.98 -13.32
N THR A 210 -2.90 -8.17 -13.90
CA THR A 210 -2.36 -9.49 -14.23
C THR A 210 -1.11 -9.72 -13.40
N SER A 211 -1.11 -10.76 -12.56
CA SER A 211 0.05 -11.13 -11.75
C SER A 211 1.19 -11.68 -12.59
N ASN A 212 2.37 -11.85 -12.00
CA ASN A 212 3.51 -12.51 -12.65
C ASN A 212 3.21 -13.99 -12.97
N GLU A 213 2.38 -14.64 -12.17
CA GLU A 213 1.96 -16.03 -12.35
C GLU A 213 0.82 -16.20 -13.39
N GLY A 214 0.27 -15.09 -13.88
CA GLY A 214 -0.79 -15.07 -14.89
C GLY A 214 -2.21 -15.05 -14.34
N SER A 215 -2.41 -14.94 -13.03
CA SER A 215 -3.73 -14.68 -12.44
C SER A 215 -4.22 -13.29 -12.83
N VAL A 216 -5.53 -13.16 -13.06
CA VAL A 216 -6.16 -11.92 -13.52
C VAL A 216 -7.27 -11.52 -12.57
N ALA A 217 -7.31 -10.24 -12.18
CA ALA A 217 -8.43 -9.61 -11.50
C ALA A 217 -8.92 -8.40 -12.28
N GLU A 218 -10.23 -8.21 -12.27
CA GLU A 218 -10.92 -7.12 -12.96
C GLU A 218 -11.56 -6.16 -11.94
N TYR A 219 -11.42 -4.88 -12.20
CA TYR A 219 -11.95 -3.80 -11.38
C TYR A 219 -12.61 -2.74 -12.25
N LYS A 220 -13.45 -1.91 -11.65
CA LYS A 220 -14.02 -0.72 -12.28
C LYS A 220 -13.76 0.51 -11.42
N LEU A 221 -13.32 1.58 -12.04
CA LEU A 221 -13.23 2.90 -11.43
C LEU A 221 -14.42 3.73 -11.92
N LEU A 222 -15.38 3.94 -11.02
CA LEU A 222 -16.50 4.83 -11.21
C LEU A 222 -16.12 6.21 -10.69
N THR A 223 -16.64 7.26 -11.34
CA THR A 223 -16.40 8.63 -10.89
C THR A 223 -17.70 9.39 -10.75
N LEU A 224 -17.83 10.11 -9.66
CA LEU A 224 -18.86 11.11 -9.48
C LEU A 224 -18.24 12.46 -9.10
N ASN A 225 -18.98 13.51 -9.35
CA ASN A 225 -18.63 14.82 -8.81
C ASN A 225 -19.58 15.16 -7.64
N TYR A 226 -19.09 15.89 -6.66
CA TYR A 226 -19.98 16.56 -5.71
C TYR A 226 -20.95 17.46 -6.49
N ALA A 227 -22.26 17.26 -6.27
CA ALA A 227 -23.29 18.03 -6.94
C ALA A 227 -23.26 19.48 -6.44
N ILE A 228 -23.46 20.43 -7.36
CA ILE A 228 -23.60 21.86 -7.02
C ILE A 228 -24.72 22.47 -7.84
N PHE A 229 -25.33 23.52 -7.33
CA PHE A 229 -26.22 24.33 -8.15
C PHE A 229 -25.44 25.00 -9.28
N LYS A 230 -25.86 24.80 -10.54
CA LYS A 230 -25.39 25.55 -11.70
C LYS A 230 -25.87 26.99 -11.61
N SER A 231 -27.11 27.19 -11.12
CA SER A 231 -27.69 28.48 -10.81
C SER A 231 -28.67 28.35 -9.64
N PHE A 232 -28.77 29.39 -8.84
CA PHE A 232 -29.75 29.51 -7.76
C PHE A 232 -30.22 30.96 -7.67
N SER A 233 -31.49 31.17 -7.50
CA SER A 233 -32.05 32.51 -7.28
C SER A 233 -33.25 32.46 -6.35
N LEU A 234 -33.39 33.50 -5.53
CA LEU A 234 -34.49 33.70 -4.59
C LEU A 234 -35.07 35.06 -4.81
N LEU A 235 -36.39 35.16 -4.99
CA LEU A 235 -37.09 36.44 -5.27
C LEU A 235 -36.44 37.25 -6.41
N GLY A 236 -35.96 36.57 -7.44
CA GLY A 236 -35.28 37.20 -8.59
C GLY A 236 -33.82 37.62 -8.33
N LYS A 237 -33.30 37.42 -7.12
CA LYS A 237 -31.89 37.73 -6.79
C LYS A 237 -31.03 36.47 -6.94
N THR A 238 -29.93 36.61 -7.65
CA THR A 238 -28.99 35.50 -7.90
C THR A 238 -28.15 35.21 -6.67
N GLY A 239 -28.05 33.92 -6.30
CA GLY A 239 -27.17 33.46 -5.25
C GLY A 239 -25.72 33.28 -5.72
N THR A 240 -24.80 33.45 -4.80
CA THR A 240 -23.38 33.22 -5.02
C THR A 240 -22.92 32.00 -4.22
N LEU A 241 -22.34 31.01 -4.91
CA LEU A 241 -21.83 29.80 -4.30
C LEU A 241 -20.46 30.07 -3.66
N GLY A 242 -20.33 29.75 -2.38
CA GLY A 242 -19.07 29.78 -1.62
C GLY A 242 -18.48 28.38 -1.52
N TYR A 243 -17.16 28.28 -1.70
CA TYR A 243 -16.38 27.04 -1.69
C TYR A 243 -15.48 27.02 -0.46
N SER A 244 -15.26 25.81 0.08
CA SER A 244 -14.26 25.55 1.12
C SER A 244 -12.91 25.18 0.50
N GLU A 245 -11.82 25.42 1.23
CA GLU A 245 -10.48 24.93 0.86
C GLU A 245 -10.27 23.46 1.23
N TYR A 246 -11.01 22.95 2.23
CA TYR A 246 -10.73 21.64 2.85
C TYR A 246 -11.92 20.69 2.87
N ASP A 247 -13.14 21.19 2.67
CA ASP A 247 -14.36 20.39 2.63
C ASP A 247 -15.03 20.56 1.26
N TYR A 248 -14.94 19.49 0.46
CA TYR A 248 -15.54 19.46 -0.88
C TYR A 248 -16.97 18.92 -0.89
N SER A 249 -17.48 18.48 0.25
CA SER A 249 -18.84 17.95 0.40
C SER A 249 -19.83 18.98 0.94
N THR A 250 -19.35 20.16 1.37
CA THR A 250 -20.21 21.23 1.94
C THR A 250 -19.90 22.57 1.27
N TYR A 251 -20.95 23.24 0.81
CA TYR A 251 -20.90 24.56 0.19
C TYR A 251 -21.86 25.50 0.87
N THR A 252 -21.65 26.83 0.67
CA THR A 252 -22.63 27.85 1.04
C THR A 252 -23.22 28.49 -0.19
N MET A 253 -24.49 28.86 -0.13
CA MET A 253 -25.16 29.69 -1.15
C MET A 253 -25.63 30.98 -0.47
N ASN A 254 -25.06 32.11 -0.84
CA ASN A 254 -25.40 33.42 -0.25
C ASN A 254 -26.27 34.21 -1.20
N VAL A 255 -27.42 34.65 -0.73
CA VAL A 255 -28.38 35.47 -1.50
C VAL A 255 -28.73 36.70 -0.70
N THR A 256 -28.65 37.87 -1.35
CA THR A 256 -29.09 39.14 -0.77
C THR A 256 -30.40 39.57 -1.41
N VAL A 257 -31.43 39.82 -0.59
CA VAL A 257 -32.78 40.24 -1.02
C VAL A 257 -33.14 41.59 -0.46
N PRO A 258 -34.09 42.34 -1.08
CA PRO A 258 -34.51 43.67 -0.61
C PRO A 258 -35.15 43.63 0.77
N ALA A 259 -35.04 44.75 1.50
CA ALA A 259 -35.74 44.98 2.75
C ALA A 259 -37.26 44.79 2.61
N GLY A 260 -37.86 44.14 3.61
CA GLY A 260 -39.29 43.84 3.62
C GLY A 260 -39.70 42.62 2.80
N SER A 261 -38.75 41.85 2.25
CA SER A 261 -39.04 40.58 1.58
C SER A 261 -39.60 39.56 2.56
N ASP A 262 -40.74 38.93 2.21
CA ASP A 262 -41.29 37.79 2.95
C ASP A 262 -40.49 36.51 2.57
N LEU A 263 -39.84 35.91 3.55
CA LEU A 263 -39.01 34.72 3.40
C LEU A 263 -39.64 33.44 3.96
N SER A 264 -40.86 33.53 4.50
CA SER A 264 -41.52 32.43 5.23
C SER A 264 -41.91 31.23 4.34
N ALA A 265 -42.16 31.46 3.04
CA ALA A 265 -42.57 30.43 2.08
C ALA A 265 -42.15 30.77 0.65
N VAL A 266 -40.89 30.72 0.35
CA VAL A 266 -40.38 31.12 -0.97
C VAL A 266 -39.99 29.90 -1.80
N ALA A 267 -40.37 29.89 -3.09
CA ALA A 267 -39.96 28.91 -4.07
C ALA A 267 -38.72 29.40 -4.84
N PRO A 268 -37.51 28.89 -4.55
CA PRO A 268 -36.31 29.29 -5.28
C PRO A 268 -36.31 28.69 -6.69
N LYS A 269 -35.72 29.42 -7.63
CA LYS A 269 -35.41 28.88 -8.95
C LYS A 269 -33.96 28.41 -8.97
N PHE A 270 -33.75 27.18 -9.35
CA PHE A 270 -32.39 26.61 -9.45
C PHE A 270 -32.26 25.65 -10.64
N ALA A 271 -31.04 25.42 -11.07
CA ALA A 271 -30.68 24.37 -12.03
C ALA A 271 -29.51 23.54 -11.46
N MET A 272 -29.57 22.26 -11.70
CA MET A 272 -28.47 21.36 -11.39
C MET A 272 -27.42 21.41 -12.49
N THR A 273 -26.18 20.93 -12.17
CA THR A 273 -25.08 20.92 -13.13
C THR A 273 -25.20 19.75 -14.12
N ALA A 274 -25.81 18.65 -13.70
CA ALA A 274 -25.98 17.43 -14.51
C ALA A 274 -27.40 16.85 -14.30
N ASP A 275 -27.86 16.05 -15.29
CA ASP A 275 -29.21 15.45 -15.29
C ASP A 275 -29.38 14.34 -14.24
N ASN A 276 -28.29 13.76 -13.78
CA ASN A 276 -28.27 12.73 -12.74
C ASN A 276 -28.17 13.30 -11.31
N GLU A 277 -28.38 14.59 -11.14
CA GLU A 277 -28.36 15.28 -9.86
C GLU A 277 -29.77 15.71 -9.41
N ARG A 278 -30.04 15.60 -8.11
CA ARG A 278 -31.32 15.98 -7.49
C ARG A 278 -31.07 16.81 -6.23
N ALA A 279 -32.00 17.67 -5.87
CA ALA A 279 -31.94 18.49 -4.66
C ALA A 279 -33.03 18.08 -3.67
N TYR A 280 -32.67 17.96 -2.40
CA TYR A 280 -33.58 17.59 -1.31
C TYR A 280 -33.49 18.58 -0.15
N ILE A 281 -34.60 18.77 0.58
CA ILE A 281 -34.62 19.37 1.91
C ILE A 281 -35.28 18.34 2.84
N ASP A 282 -34.61 17.94 3.92
CA ASP A 282 -35.10 16.97 4.89
C ASP A 282 -35.64 15.68 4.22
N GLY A 283 -34.91 15.19 3.19
CA GLY A 283 -35.27 13.98 2.44
C GLY A 283 -36.40 14.17 1.39
N VAL A 284 -36.99 15.36 1.27
CA VAL A 284 -38.05 15.66 0.29
C VAL A 284 -37.44 16.31 -0.95
N GLU A 285 -37.65 15.69 -2.13
CA GLU A 285 -37.15 16.19 -3.39
C GLU A 285 -37.75 17.57 -3.71
N GLN A 286 -36.91 18.49 -4.13
CA GLN A 286 -37.28 19.88 -4.42
C GLN A 286 -37.38 20.10 -5.92
N THR A 287 -38.48 20.73 -6.34
CA THR A 287 -38.71 21.16 -7.72
C THR A 287 -38.48 22.67 -7.85
N SER A 288 -37.57 23.06 -8.74
CA SER A 288 -37.20 24.45 -9.02
C SER A 288 -38.43 25.33 -9.36
N GLY A 289 -38.61 26.42 -8.63
CA GLY A 289 -39.70 27.35 -8.81
C GLY A 289 -41.07 26.85 -8.34
N VAL A 290 -41.17 25.67 -7.71
CA VAL A 290 -42.42 25.06 -7.22
C VAL A 290 -42.35 24.77 -5.71
N SER A 291 -41.35 24.03 -5.26
CA SER A 291 -41.23 23.70 -3.83
C SER A 291 -40.83 24.91 -3.03
N THR A 292 -41.56 25.18 -1.94
CA THR A 292 -41.34 26.34 -1.05
C THR A 292 -40.57 25.92 0.20
N ALA A 293 -39.75 26.83 0.72
CA ALA A 293 -39.08 26.67 2.01
C ALA A 293 -39.03 27.99 2.78
N ASP A 294 -38.85 27.91 4.10
CA ASP A 294 -38.69 29.02 5.02
C ASP A 294 -37.23 29.47 5.06
N PHE A 295 -36.93 30.60 4.41
CA PHE A 295 -35.60 31.20 4.36
C PHE A 295 -35.38 32.31 5.41
N THR A 296 -36.25 32.42 6.42
CA THR A 296 -36.01 33.32 7.57
C THR A 296 -34.81 32.85 8.41
N LYS A 297 -34.35 31.61 8.20
CA LYS A 297 -33.16 30.99 8.76
C LYS A 297 -32.41 30.26 7.64
N PRO A 298 -31.13 29.88 7.86
CA PRO A 298 -30.38 29.09 6.87
C PRO A 298 -31.09 27.79 6.52
N VAL A 299 -31.21 27.49 5.23
CA VAL A 299 -31.83 26.25 4.71
C VAL A 299 -30.73 25.35 4.13
N THR A 300 -30.69 24.10 4.58
CA THR A 300 -29.73 23.11 4.06
C THR A 300 -30.39 22.26 2.98
N TYR A 301 -29.81 22.31 1.79
CA TYR A 301 -30.10 21.38 0.71
C TYR A 301 -29.12 20.22 0.75
N THR A 302 -29.62 18.99 0.60
CA THR A 302 -28.81 17.82 0.24
C THR A 302 -28.92 17.61 -1.27
N LEU A 303 -27.83 17.82 -1.98
CA LEU A 303 -27.74 17.54 -3.40
C LEU A 303 -27.20 16.13 -3.58
N VAL A 304 -27.86 15.30 -4.38
CA VAL A 304 -27.49 13.91 -4.62
C VAL A 304 -27.11 13.74 -6.08
N ALA A 305 -25.86 13.32 -6.33
CA ALA A 305 -25.41 12.82 -7.62
C ALA A 305 -25.52 11.30 -7.64
N THR A 306 -26.15 10.74 -8.69
CA THR A 306 -26.32 9.30 -8.87
C THR A 306 -25.49 8.85 -10.07
N HIS A 307 -24.75 7.75 -9.94
CA HIS A 307 -23.94 7.25 -11.05
C HIS A 307 -24.84 6.70 -12.18
N PRO A 308 -24.63 7.12 -13.44
CA PRO A 308 -25.56 6.77 -14.53
C PRO A 308 -25.58 5.27 -14.84
N GLU A 309 -24.47 4.56 -14.69
CA GLU A 309 -24.36 3.12 -14.94
C GLU A 309 -24.64 2.25 -13.70
N ASN A 310 -24.61 2.84 -12.49
CA ASN A 310 -24.89 2.15 -11.25
C ASN A 310 -25.71 3.04 -10.30
N PRO A 311 -27.06 2.99 -10.35
CA PRO A 311 -27.94 3.86 -9.56
C PRO A 311 -27.85 3.70 -8.04
N GLU A 312 -27.26 2.62 -7.54
CA GLU A 312 -27.00 2.42 -6.11
C GLU A 312 -25.83 3.28 -5.62
N VAL A 313 -24.94 3.69 -6.54
CA VAL A 313 -23.79 4.54 -6.22
C VAL A 313 -24.22 5.99 -6.26
N LYS A 314 -24.22 6.64 -5.09
CA LYS A 314 -24.67 8.02 -4.89
C LYS A 314 -23.67 8.79 -4.04
N VAL A 315 -23.59 10.08 -4.29
CA VAL A 315 -22.79 11.03 -3.50
C VAL A 315 -23.65 12.19 -3.09
N GLU A 316 -23.61 12.52 -1.83
CA GLU A 316 -24.33 13.63 -1.23
C GLU A 316 -23.43 14.85 -1.06
N THR A 317 -23.99 16.02 -1.31
CA THR A 317 -23.37 17.31 -1.09
C THR A 317 -24.31 18.19 -0.30
N LYS A 318 -23.84 18.85 0.73
CA LYS A 318 -24.63 19.83 1.50
C LYS A 318 -24.44 21.24 0.95
N VAL A 319 -25.52 21.94 0.72
CA VAL A 319 -25.49 23.36 0.35
C VAL A 319 -26.34 24.15 1.35
N ILE A 320 -25.68 24.98 2.16
CA ILE A 320 -26.33 25.83 3.17
C ILE A 320 -26.67 27.17 2.51
N VAL A 321 -27.94 27.40 2.33
CA VAL A 321 -28.45 28.68 1.75
C VAL A 321 -28.63 29.70 2.85
N ASN A 322 -27.85 30.78 2.79
CA ASN A 322 -27.91 31.92 3.70
C ASN A 322 -28.56 33.09 2.95
N VAL A 323 -29.57 33.70 3.56
CA VAL A 323 -30.24 34.89 2.99
C VAL A 323 -29.97 36.12 3.86
N THR A 324 -29.53 37.20 3.23
CA THR A 324 -29.30 38.49 3.85
C THR A 324 -30.31 39.48 3.31
N ILE A 325 -30.87 40.36 4.15
CA ILE A 325 -31.82 41.40 3.79
C ILE A 325 -31.09 42.76 3.78
N GLU A 326 -31.16 43.48 2.68
CA GLU A 326 -30.60 44.83 2.48
C GLU A 326 -31.62 45.82 1.96
#